data_904ce08070d3fcc9a1dd47ccc353ea1b
#
_entry.id   904ce08070d3fcc9a1dd47ccc353ea1b
#
_cell.length_a   1.000
_cell.length_b   1.000
_cell.length_c   1.000
_cell.angle_alpha   90.00
_cell.angle_beta   90.00
_cell.angle_gamma   90.00
#
_symmetry.space_group_name_H-M   'P 1'
#
loop_
_entity.id
_entity.type
_entity.pdbx_description
1 polymer ?
#
loop_
_entity_poly.entity_id
_entity_poly.type
_entity_poly.pdbx_seq_one_letter_code
_entity_poly.pdbx_strand_id
1 'polypeptide(L)'
;MKNKLSILCLIIFVFFAISCEDDLKAVPDENLIVVRAYIYEGQPVKDIILMSTLALDDESTEPTPIDSAEVILSRGNEKFKLEPVYSNDTTETDTTFAITYHYPDSNLVVGIGDTFRLEINYMEQQLTSETVVPMKPDSFSASIDTLWVPEFIRNRDYVNWIFTDSNRIQLDWDNPNQLYHYLLMDNVEIDPTPLEKQAPPRWKRFISQPFADTSYTILPTNVTHFGRHDIVLFHVQTDYVLLYQSSGQDSRDLNEPYSNIKGGLGMFTAFNSDTVSVYLVKKESSD
;
A
#
# COMPACT_ATOMS: atom_id res chain seq x y z
N MET A 1 56.09 -23.25 42.26
CA MET A 1 54.76 -23.53 41.65
C MET A 1 53.80 -22.39 41.73
N LYS A 2 53.84 -21.51 42.74
CA LYS A 2 52.88 -20.35 42.86
C LYS A 2 52.98 -19.34 41.74
N ASN A 3 54.16 -19.03 41.18
CA ASN A 3 54.33 -18.04 40.14
C ASN A 3 53.81 -18.47 38.74
N LYS A 4 53.82 -19.76 38.43
CA LYS A 4 53.31 -20.28 37.16
C LYS A 4 51.75 -20.25 37.10
N LEU A 5 51.09 -20.44 38.24
CA LEU A 5 49.65 -20.37 38.35
C LEU A 5 49.14 -18.93 38.23
N SER A 6 49.87 -17.94 38.76
CA SER A 6 49.55 -16.52 38.68
C SER A 6 49.67 -15.98 37.26
N ILE A 7 50.69 -16.44 36.49
CA ILE A 7 50.83 -16.07 35.08
C ILE A 7 49.73 -16.67 34.20
N LEU A 8 49.31 -17.92 34.49
CA LEU A 8 48.24 -18.57 33.77
C LEU A 8 46.90 -17.87 34.00
N CYS A 9 46.56 -17.42 35.21
CA CYS A 9 45.38 -16.64 35.51
C CYS A 9 45.40 -15.27 34.84
N LEU A 10 46.56 -14.60 34.72
CA LEU A 10 46.70 -13.33 34.05
C LEU A 10 46.46 -13.46 32.54
N ILE A 11 46.94 -14.53 31.90
CA ILE A 11 46.73 -14.80 30.47
C ILE A 11 45.25 -15.12 30.17
N ILE A 12 44.57 -15.85 31.02
CA ILE A 12 43.13 -16.17 30.90
C ILE A 12 42.30 -14.88 31.04
N PHE A 13 42.67 -13.96 31.92
CA PHE A 13 41.96 -12.69 32.11
C PHE A 13 42.10 -11.72 30.90
N VAL A 14 43.24 -11.77 30.19
CA VAL A 14 43.46 -10.97 28.97
C VAL A 14 42.62 -11.51 27.79
N PHE A 15 42.34 -12.81 27.72
CA PHE A 15 41.48 -13.38 26.67
C PHE A 15 39.99 -13.06 26.86
N PHE A 16 39.53 -12.76 28.07
CA PHE A 16 38.16 -12.34 28.32
C PHE A 16 37.88 -10.85 28.01
N ALA A 17 38.92 -10.03 27.79
CA ALA A 17 38.77 -8.61 27.48
C ALA A 17 38.67 -8.33 25.96
N ILE A 18 38.69 -9.37 25.09
CA ILE A 18 38.55 -9.22 23.62
C ILE A 18 37.20 -9.83 23.18
N SER A 19 36.15 -9.69 23.98
CA SER A 19 34.84 -10.12 23.57
C SER A 19 33.88 -8.95 23.62
N CYS A 20 33.23 -8.74 22.48
CA CYS A 20 32.19 -7.74 22.13
C CYS A 20 32.71 -6.36 21.77
N GLU A 21 33.25 -6.21 20.59
CA GLU A 21 32.70 -5.22 19.69
C GLU A 21 31.49 -5.87 19.01
N ASP A 22 30.32 -5.75 19.60
CA ASP A 22 29.11 -5.73 18.81
C ASP A 22 29.30 -4.56 17.83
N ASP A 23 29.45 -4.90 16.56
CA ASP A 23 29.16 -3.96 15.49
C ASP A 23 27.67 -3.53 15.66
N LEU A 24 27.46 -2.56 16.55
CA LEU A 24 26.34 -1.64 16.43
C LEU A 24 26.55 -1.06 15.04
N LYS A 25 25.87 -1.61 14.04
CA LYS A 25 25.73 -0.95 12.75
C LYS A 25 25.32 0.47 13.09
N ALA A 26 26.26 1.40 12.94
CA ALA A 26 25.98 2.82 13.09
C ALA A 26 24.75 3.07 12.23
N VAL A 27 23.69 3.55 12.83
CA VAL A 27 22.54 4.09 12.07
C VAL A 27 23.16 5.04 11.07
N PRO A 28 22.97 4.87 9.76
CA PRO A 28 23.59 5.73 8.78
C PRO A 28 23.22 7.16 9.14
N ASP A 29 24.22 8.01 9.30
CA ASP A 29 24.07 9.45 9.55
C ASP A 29 23.57 10.18 8.28
N GLU A 30 23.23 9.40 7.26
CA GLU A 30 22.78 9.86 5.96
C GLU A 30 21.26 9.85 5.90
N ASN A 31 20.68 10.99 5.53
CA ASN A 31 19.26 11.10 5.19
C ASN A 31 18.93 10.16 4.03
N LEU A 32 18.26 9.07 4.30
CA LEU A 32 17.82 8.15 3.27
C LEU A 32 16.58 8.71 2.55
N ILE A 33 16.50 8.43 1.25
CA ILE A 33 15.32 8.79 0.45
C ILE A 33 14.33 7.64 0.50
N VAL A 34 13.09 7.97 0.87
CA VAL A 34 11.94 7.04 0.84
C VAL A 34 11.13 7.30 -0.41
N VAL A 35 10.93 6.26 -1.21
CA VAL A 35 10.19 6.29 -2.47
C VAL A 35 8.86 5.57 -2.32
N ARG A 36 7.76 6.22 -2.71
CA ARG A 36 6.47 5.59 -2.93
C ARG A 36 6.07 5.83 -4.39
N ALA A 37 6.27 4.83 -5.23
CA ALA A 37 6.02 4.91 -6.66
C ALA A 37 5.10 3.76 -7.09
N TYR A 38 3.85 4.08 -7.42
CA TYR A 38 2.84 3.14 -7.88
C TYR A 38 2.37 3.54 -9.26
N ILE A 39 2.43 2.60 -10.21
CA ILE A 39 1.91 2.80 -11.56
C ILE A 39 0.79 1.79 -11.83
N TYR A 40 -0.20 2.23 -12.62
CA TYR A 40 -1.41 1.45 -12.88
C TYR A 40 -1.58 1.26 -14.37
N GLU A 41 -1.90 0.04 -14.78
CA GLU A 41 -2.21 -0.27 -16.17
C GLU A 41 -3.31 0.66 -16.72
N GLY A 42 -3.10 1.18 -17.93
CA GLY A 42 -4.03 2.07 -18.61
C GLY A 42 -4.20 3.45 -17.99
N GLN A 43 -3.47 3.80 -16.91
CA GLN A 43 -3.58 5.10 -16.25
C GLN A 43 -2.35 5.98 -16.47
N PRO A 44 -2.51 7.31 -16.38
CA PRO A 44 -1.37 8.23 -16.36
C PRO A 44 -0.43 7.95 -15.18
N VAL A 45 0.88 8.09 -15.40
CA VAL A 45 1.87 8.00 -14.33
C VAL A 45 1.84 9.30 -13.52
N LYS A 46 1.42 9.19 -12.27
CA LYS A 46 1.26 10.29 -11.32
C LYS A 46 1.42 9.80 -9.89
N ASP A 47 1.41 10.73 -8.93
CA ASP A 47 1.39 10.44 -7.49
C ASP A 47 2.63 9.67 -6.98
N ILE A 48 3.78 9.78 -7.68
CA ILE A 48 5.06 9.29 -7.18
C ILE A 48 5.58 10.27 -6.13
N ILE A 49 5.88 9.77 -4.93
CA ILE A 49 6.27 10.57 -3.77
C ILE A 49 7.70 10.23 -3.38
N LEU A 50 8.48 11.28 -3.12
CA LEU A 50 9.82 11.21 -2.58
C LEU A 50 9.88 11.99 -1.27
N MET A 51 10.42 11.36 -0.23
CA MET A 51 10.59 11.98 1.08
C MET A 51 11.99 11.68 1.61
N SER A 52 12.57 12.62 2.36
CA SER A 52 13.79 12.37 3.12
C SER A 52 13.41 11.78 4.48
N THR A 53 14.16 10.78 4.95
CA THR A 53 14.06 10.38 6.36
C THR A 53 14.57 11.49 7.26
N LEU A 54 14.12 11.53 8.50
CA LEU A 54 14.66 12.43 9.51
C LEU A 54 15.99 11.89 10.01
N ALA A 55 17.00 12.76 10.13
CA ALA A 55 18.18 12.44 10.91
C ALA A 55 17.81 12.36 12.40
N LEU A 56 18.52 11.54 13.18
CA LEU A 56 18.26 11.34 14.61
C LEU A 56 18.36 12.63 15.45
N ASP A 57 19.03 13.64 14.94
CA ASP A 57 19.24 14.96 15.57
C ASP A 57 18.37 16.07 14.96
N ASP A 58 17.49 15.73 13.99
CA ASP A 58 16.56 16.68 13.41
C ASP A 58 15.42 16.99 14.40
N GLU A 59 15.20 18.28 14.68
CA GLU A 59 14.09 18.75 15.53
C GLU A 59 12.72 18.64 14.84
N SER A 60 12.69 18.39 13.52
CA SER A 60 11.46 18.19 12.77
C SER A 60 10.85 16.83 13.10
N THR A 61 9.54 16.78 13.19
CA THR A 61 8.79 15.54 13.53
C THR A 61 8.24 14.81 12.30
N GLU A 62 8.39 15.40 11.10
CA GLU A 62 7.81 14.87 9.87
C GLU A 62 8.84 14.76 8.75
N PRO A 63 8.78 13.69 7.93
CA PRO A 63 9.63 13.54 6.75
C PRO A 63 9.46 14.72 5.78
N THR A 64 10.56 15.21 5.22
CA THR A 64 10.54 16.35 4.30
C THR A 64 10.30 15.87 2.87
N PRO A 65 9.25 16.37 2.16
CA PRO A 65 9.05 16.08 0.75
C PRO A 65 10.21 16.62 -0.11
N ILE A 66 10.62 15.87 -1.14
CA ILE A 66 11.67 16.22 -2.08
C ILE A 66 11.03 16.64 -3.40
N ASP A 67 11.32 17.86 -3.87
CA ASP A 67 10.81 18.44 -5.13
C ASP A 67 11.88 18.67 -6.20
N SER A 68 13.14 18.58 -5.84
CA SER A 68 14.28 18.92 -6.69
C SER A 68 15.06 17.71 -7.22
N ALA A 69 14.48 16.50 -7.11
CA ALA A 69 15.07 15.30 -7.67
C ALA A 69 14.83 15.21 -9.19
N GLU A 70 15.79 14.67 -9.91
CA GLU A 70 15.56 14.20 -11.27
C GLU A 70 14.96 12.80 -11.23
N VAL A 71 13.72 12.64 -11.69
CA VAL A 71 12.98 11.37 -11.70
C VAL A 71 12.73 10.96 -13.13
N ILE A 72 13.24 9.79 -13.51
CA ILE A 72 13.14 9.23 -14.86
C ILE A 72 12.52 7.84 -14.78
N LEU A 73 11.46 7.64 -15.52
CA LEU A 73 10.87 6.33 -15.77
C LEU A 73 11.32 5.87 -17.16
N SER A 74 11.79 4.62 -17.29
CA SER A 74 12.23 4.07 -18.56
C SER A 74 11.48 2.79 -18.92
N ARG A 75 11.14 2.63 -20.20
CA ARG A 75 10.58 1.42 -20.78
C ARG A 75 11.39 1.04 -22.02
N GLY A 76 12.21 0.00 -21.90
CA GLY A 76 13.19 -0.33 -22.94
C GLY A 76 14.15 0.84 -23.19
N ASN A 77 14.13 1.40 -24.41
CA ASN A 77 14.96 2.55 -24.81
C ASN A 77 14.26 3.91 -24.63
N GLU A 78 12.98 3.93 -24.30
CA GLU A 78 12.21 5.16 -24.09
C GLU A 78 12.46 5.67 -22.67
N LYS A 79 12.56 6.99 -22.53
CA LYS A 79 12.74 7.67 -21.24
C LYS A 79 11.69 8.74 -21.06
N PHE A 80 11.06 8.74 -19.90
CA PHE A 80 9.98 9.63 -19.51
C PHE A 80 10.42 10.37 -18.25
N LYS A 81 10.70 11.67 -18.40
CA LYS A 81 11.07 12.52 -17.27
C LYS A 81 9.82 12.98 -16.56
N LEU A 82 9.76 12.75 -15.24
CA LEU A 82 8.65 13.19 -14.41
C LEU A 82 8.95 14.57 -13.82
N GLU A 83 7.89 15.35 -13.62
CA GLU A 83 7.97 16.71 -13.10
C GLU A 83 7.23 16.80 -11.75
N PRO A 84 7.75 17.61 -10.79
CA PRO A 84 7.08 17.80 -9.52
C PRO A 84 5.81 18.63 -9.69
N VAL A 85 4.73 18.16 -9.06
CA VAL A 85 3.43 18.83 -9.00
C VAL A 85 3.12 19.11 -7.53
N TYR A 86 2.80 20.38 -7.25
CA TYR A 86 2.48 20.86 -5.91
C TYR A 86 0.98 20.88 -5.75
N SER A 87 0.46 20.16 -4.77
CA SER A 87 -0.95 20.20 -4.40
C SER A 87 -1.11 20.73 -2.99
N ASN A 88 -2.09 21.62 -2.82
CA ASN A 88 -2.52 22.11 -1.52
C ASN A 88 -3.88 21.46 -1.24
N ASP A 89 -3.90 20.52 -0.31
CA ASP A 89 -5.16 20.01 0.21
C ASP A 89 -5.49 20.81 1.48
N THR A 90 -6.44 21.74 1.34
CA THR A 90 -6.85 22.61 2.45
C THR A 90 -8.14 22.05 3.03
N THR A 91 -8.05 21.42 4.18
CA THR A 91 -9.22 21.14 5.03
C THR A 91 -9.51 22.33 5.92
N GLU A 92 -10.70 22.39 6.55
CA GLU A 92 -11.07 23.51 7.43
C GLU A 92 -10.12 23.73 8.62
N THR A 93 -9.27 22.75 8.93
CA THR A 93 -8.40 22.76 10.10
C THR A 93 -6.91 22.58 9.80
N ASP A 94 -6.55 22.17 8.57
CA ASP A 94 -5.15 21.92 8.24
C ASP A 94 -4.90 22.09 6.72
N THR A 95 -3.71 22.60 6.38
CA THR A 95 -3.24 22.70 5.00
C THR A 95 -2.05 21.77 4.83
N THR A 96 -2.27 20.64 4.16
CA THR A 96 -1.20 19.69 3.86
C THR A 96 -0.63 19.99 2.48
N PHE A 97 0.67 20.30 2.42
CA PHE A 97 1.40 20.42 1.16
C PHE A 97 1.88 19.04 0.74
N ALA A 98 1.42 18.57 -0.42
CA ALA A 98 1.92 17.35 -1.01
C ALA A 98 2.69 17.67 -2.29
N ILE A 99 3.89 17.06 -2.43
CA ILE A 99 4.70 17.11 -3.63
C ILE A 99 4.68 15.72 -4.25
N THR A 100 4.20 15.64 -5.48
CA THR A 100 4.14 14.38 -6.22
C THR A 100 4.77 14.57 -7.60
N TYR A 101 5.41 13.52 -8.12
CA TYR A 101 5.99 13.55 -9.46
C TYR A 101 5.02 12.90 -10.45
N HIS A 102 4.73 13.63 -11.52
CA HIS A 102 3.85 13.21 -12.60
C HIS A 102 4.57 13.22 -13.94
N TYR A 103 4.15 12.37 -14.85
CA TYR A 103 4.54 12.49 -16.24
C TYR A 103 3.61 13.50 -16.95
N PRO A 104 4.15 14.60 -17.54
CA PRO A 104 3.32 15.72 -18.01
C PRO A 104 2.58 15.43 -19.31
N ASP A 105 3.11 14.52 -20.14
CA ASP A 105 2.54 14.23 -21.46
C ASP A 105 1.58 13.03 -21.42
N SER A 106 0.81 12.84 -22.50
CA SER A 106 -0.17 11.75 -22.63
C SER A 106 0.33 10.56 -23.45
N ASN A 107 1.59 10.58 -23.92
CA ASN A 107 2.12 9.53 -24.78
C ASN A 107 2.68 8.31 -24.01
N LEU A 108 2.77 8.38 -22.70
CA LEU A 108 3.11 7.23 -21.86
C LEU A 108 1.86 6.43 -21.54
N VAL A 109 1.76 5.26 -22.14
CA VAL A 109 0.73 4.27 -21.82
C VAL A 109 1.39 3.14 -21.03
N VAL A 110 0.88 2.88 -19.83
CA VAL A 110 1.31 1.75 -19.00
C VAL A 110 0.58 0.50 -19.49
N GLY A 111 1.28 -0.38 -20.19
CA GLY A 111 0.71 -1.57 -20.81
C GLY A 111 1.06 -2.86 -20.08
N ILE A 112 0.19 -3.86 -20.21
CA ILE A 112 0.39 -5.21 -19.64
C ILE A 112 1.72 -5.81 -20.12
N GLY A 113 2.51 -6.34 -19.20
CA GLY A 113 3.80 -6.98 -19.48
C GLY A 113 4.93 -6.00 -19.72
N ASP A 114 4.67 -4.69 -19.77
CA ASP A 114 5.73 -3.69 -19.85
C ASP A 114 6.62 -3.76 -18.60
N THR A 115 7.92 -3.67 -18.83
CA THR A 115 8.91 -3.53 -17.75
C THR A 115 9.31 -2.08 -17.64
N PHE A 116 9.10 -1.51 -16.49
CA PHE A 116 9.49 -0.13 -16.16
C PHE A 116 10.65 -0.12 -15.17
N ARG A 117 11.63 0.73 -15.46
CA ARG A 117 12.74 1.04 -14.56
C ARG A 117 12.62 2.48 -14.10
N LEU A 118 12.66 2.69 -12.79
CA LEU A 118 12.70 3.97 -12.12
C LEU A 118 14.16 4.32 -11.80
N GLU A 119 14.57 5.54 -12.16
CA GLU A 119 15.87 6.13 -11.82
C GLU A 119 15.61 7.48 -11.16
N ILE A 120 16.20 7.70 -9.97
CA ILE A 120 16.08 8.93 -9.22
C ILE A 120 17.48 9.42 -8.90
N ASN A 121 17.77 10.66 -9.29
CA ASN A 121 19.01 11.33 -8.93
C ASN A 121 18.68 12.54 -8.04
N TYR A 122 19.22 12.55 -6.83
CA TYR A 122 19.03 13.63 -5.88
C TYR A 122 20.32 13.87 -5.13
N MET A 123 20.87 15.10 -5.22
CA MET A 123 22.19 15.43 -4.70
C MET A 123 23.26 14.43 -5.22
N GLU A 124 23.95 13.73 -4.32
CA GLU A 124 24.96 12.72 -4.66
C GLU A 124 24.40 11.29 -4.64
N GLN A 125 23.10 11.11 -4.37
CA GLN A 125 22.45 9.81 -4.27
C GLN A 125 21.79 9.43 -5.60
N GLN A 126 21.95 8.17 -5.98
CA GLN A 126 21.25 7.57 -7.10
C GLN A 126 20.45 6.36 -6.64
N LEU A 127 19.13 6.39 -6.89
CA LEU A 127 18.24 5.30 -6.57
C LEU A 127 17.72 4.65 -7.83
N THR A 128 17.55 3.32 -7.79
CA THR A 128 16.98 2.57 -8.90
C THR A 128 16.04 1.49 -8.42
N SER A 129 15.01 1.21 -9.22
CA SER A 129 14.12 0.07 -9.03
C SER A 129 13.52 -0.36 -10.37
N GLU A 130 12.94 -1.55 -10.41
CA GLU A 130 12.30 -2.09 -11.62
C GLU A 130 11.00 -2.80 -11.23
N THR A 131 10.00 -2.70 -12.10
CA THR A 131 8.73 -3.42 -11.94
C THR A 131 8.18 -3.86 -13.28
N VAL A 132 7.35 -4.90 -13.28
CA VAL A 132 6.63 -5.40 -14.47
C VAL A 132 5.15 -5.20 -14.25
N VAL A 133 4.45 -4.65 -15.26
CA VAL A 133 3.00 -4.47 -15.20
C VAL A 133 2.33 -5.86 -15.25
N PRO A 134 1.58 -6.26 -14.22
CA PRO A 134 0.99 -7.59 -14.18
C PRO A 134 -0.16 -7.76 -15.16
N MET A 135 -0.53 -9.02 -15.42
CA MET A 135 -1.75 -9.35 -16.15
C MET A 135 -2.99 -8.92 -15.34
N LYS A 136 -4.05 -8.57 -16.04
CA LYS A 136 -5.36 -8.32 -15.44
C LYS A 136 -5.87 -9.59 -14.74
N PRO A 137 -6.54 -9.50 -13.57
CA PRO A 137 -7.30 -10.62 -13.02
C PRO A 137 -8.29 -11.18 -14.05
N ASP A 138 -8.38 -12.50 -14.16
CA ASP A 138 -9.25 -13.14 -15.15
C ASP A 138 -10.57 -13.62 -14.52
N SER A 139 -11.67 -13.52 -15.28
CA SER A 139 -13.02 -14.02 -14.91
C SER A 139 -13.56 -13.42 -13.61
N PHE A 140 -13.12 -12.19 -13.23
CA PHE A 140 -13.59 -11.56 -12.00
C PHE A 140 -15.08 -11.24 -12.05
N SER A 141 -15.83 -11.75 -11.07
CA SER A 141 -17.29 -11.64 -11.01
C SER A 141 -17.81 -11.55 -9.57
N ALA A 142 -19.01 -10.99 -9.42
CA ALA A 142 -19.75 -10.98 -8.17
C ALA A 142 -21.01 -11.86 -8.29
N SER A 143 -21.37 -12.53 -7.21
CA SER A 143 -22.58 -13.41 -7.15
C SER A 143 -23.89 -12.66 -7.34
N ILE A 144 -23.89 -11.36 -7.08
CA ILE A 144 -25.06 -10.47 -7.21
C ILE A 144 -24.62 -9.11 -7.75
N ASP A 145 -25.48 -8.45 -8.47
CA ASP A 145 -25.34 -7.04 -8.88
C ASP A 145 -26.09 -6.07 -7.96
N THR A 146 -27.07 -6.56 -7.21
CA THR A 146 -27.91 -5.74 -6.33
C THR A 146 -28.16 -6.46 -5.00
N LEU A 147 -27.84 -5.76 -3.90
CA LEU A 147 -28.15 -6.20 -2.54
C LEU A 147 -29.30 -5.36 -1.98
N TRP A 148 -30.43 -6.03 -1.72
CA TRP A 148 -31.63 -5.41 -1.18
C TRP A 148 -31.54 -5.28 0.33
N VAL A 149 -31.55 -4.06 0.84
CA VAL A 149 -31.43 -3.75 2.26
C VAL A 149 -32.80 -3.37 2.80
N PRO A 150 -33.35 -4.14 3.79
CA PRO A 150 -34.63 -3.81 4.40
C PRO A 150 -34.52 -2.54 5.27
N GLU A 151 -35.66 -1.95 5.60
CA GLU A 151 -35.69 -0.89 6.61
C GLU A 151 -35.45 -1.49 8.00
N PHE A 152 -34.46 -0.94 8.71
CA PHE A 152 -34.16 -1.37 10.08
C PHE A 152 -34.97 -0.51 11.07
N ILE A 153 -36.04 -1.08 11.64
CA ILE A 153 -36.90 -0.41 12.62
C ILE A 153 -36.27 -0.56 14.01
N ARG A 154 -35.60 -1.67 14.25
CA ARG A 154 -34.92 -2.00 15.53
C ARG A 154 -33.51 -2.48 15.27
N ASN A 155 -32.60 -2.26 16.21
CA ASN A 155 -31.22 -2.76 16.14
C ASN A 155 -31.14 -4.27 15.85
N ARG A 156 -32.10 -5.05 16.34
CA ARG A 156 -32.19 -6.48 16.09
C ARG A 156 -32.39 -6.80 14.60
N ASP A 157 -33.09 -5.96 13.87
CA ASP A 157 -33.36 -6.19 12.43
C ASP A 157 -32.06 -6.05 11.64
N TYR A 158 -31.24 -5.06 11.97
CA TYR A 158 -29.89 -4.92 11.42
C TYR A 158 -29.00 -6.11 11.79
N VAL A 159 -28.96 -6.52 13.06
CA VAL A 159 -28.19 -7.67 13.50
C VAL A 159 -28.61 -8.94 12.75
N ASN A 160 -29.91 -9.18 12.58
CA ASN A 160 -30.39 -10.33 11.80
C ASN A 160 -29.94 -10.24 10.33
N TRP A 161 -29.99 -9.04 9.74
CA TRP A 161 -29.61 -8.85 8.34
C TRP A 161 -28.11 -9.12 8.09
N ILE A 162 -27.22 -8.64 8.96
CA ILE A 162 -25.76 -8.85 8.81
C ILE A 162 -25.35 -10.32 9.00
N PHE A 163 -26.12 -11.12 9.75
CA PHE A 163 -25.85 -12.55 9.94
C PHE A 163 -26.55 -13.47 8.94
N THR A 164 -27.32 -12.91 7.99
CA THR A 164 -28.00 -13.69 6.97
C THR A 164 -27.05 -13.98 5.80
N ASP A 165 -26.81 -15.26 5.51
CA ASP A 165 -25.85 -15.69 4.49
C ASP A 165 -26.17 -15.17 3.07
N SER A 166 -27.46 -15.07 2.71
CA SER A 166 -27.88 -14.52 1.41
C SER A 166 -27.56 -13.04 1.20
N ASN A 167 -27.13 -12.33 2.24
CA ASN A 167 -26.73 -10.93 2.17
C ASN A 167 -25.21 -10.75 2.01
N ARG A 168 -24.48 -11.85 1.88
CA ARG A 168 -23.06 -11.85 1.56
C ARG A 168 -22.87 -11.70 0.05
N ILE A 169 -21.84 -10.97 -0.34
CA ILE A 169 -21.44 -10.86 -1.74
C ILE A 169 -20.24 -11.77 -1.95
N GLN A 170 -20.45 -12.85 -2.70
CA GLN A 170 -19.38 -13.75 -3.09
C GLN A 170 -18.71 -13.19 -4.35
N LEU A 171 -17.39 -13.09 -4.32
CA LEU A 171 -16.54 -12.71 -5.44
C LEU A 171 -15.72 -13.91 -5.86
N ASP A 172 -15.63 -14.16 -7.17
CA ASP A 172 -14.88 -15.28 -7.72
C ASP A 172 -14.03 -14.81 -8.91
N TRP A 173 -12.86 -15.43 -9.10
CA TRP A 173 -11.95 -15.19 -10.24
C TRP A 173 -11.05 -16.40 -10.49
N ASP A 174 -10.44 -16.45 -11.67
CA ASP A 174 -9.48 -17.49 -12.01
C ASP A 174 -8.08 -17.12 -11.50
N ASN A 175 -7.47 -18.02 -10.70
CA ASN A 175 -6.11 -17.83 -10.19
C ASN A 175 -5.31 -19.14 -10.17
N PRO A 176 -5.08 -19.77 -11.33
CA PRO A 176 -4.40 -21.08 -11.42
C PRO A 176 -2.93 -21.02 -10.96
N ASN A 177 -2.31 -19.85 -11.01
CA ASN A 177 -0.91 -19.63 -10.66
C ASN A 177 -0.71 -19.15 -9.23
N GLN A 178 -1.75 -19.05 -8.42
CA GLN A 178 -1.71 -18.56 -7.03
C GLN A 178 -1.05 -17.18 -6.91
N LEU A 179 -1.38 -16.28 -7.84
CA LEU A 179 -0.91 -14.91 -7.83
C LEU A 179 -1.56 -14.13 -6.68
N TYR A 180 -0.87 -13.12 -6.20
CA TYR A 180 -1.39 -12.30 -5.11
C TYR A 180 -2.33 -11.21 -5.60
N HIS A 181 -3.41 -11.02 -4.86
CA HIS A 181 -4.42 -10.00 -5.09
C HIS A 181 -4.76 -9.26 -3.80
N TYR A 182 -5.31 -8.06 -3.91
CA TYR A 182 -6.07 -7.42 -2.83
C TYR A 182 -7.35 -6.80 -3.40
N LEU A 183 -8.35 -6.66 -2.54
CA LEU A 183 -9.62 -6.03 -2.88
C LEU A 183 -9.70 -4.62 -2.30
N LEU A 184 -10.18 -3.71 -3.13
CA LEU A 184 -10.66 -2.39 -2.73
C LEU A 184 -12.15 -2.34 -3.05
N MET A 185 -12.99 -2.04 -2.06
CA MET A 185 -14.38 -1.68 -2.29
C MET A 185 -14.60 -0.23 -1.86
N ASP A 186 -15.14 0.57 -2.76
CA ASP A 186 -15.40 1.99 -2.52
C ASP A 186 -16.84 2.35 -2.88
N ASN A 187 -17.50 3.11 -2.03
CA ASN A 187 -18.77 3.72 -2.39
C ASN A 187 -18.51 4.95 -3.24
N VAL A 188 -18.98 4.93 -4.49
CA VAL A 188 -18.69 5.97 -5.50
C VAL A 188 -19.73 7.07 -5.56
N GLU A 189 -20.72 7.07 -4.68
CA GLU A 189 -21.70 8.14 -4.59
C GLU A 189 -21.07 9.41 -4.00
N ILE A 190 -21.45 10.57 -4.52
CA ILE A 190 -20.94 11.86 -4.06
C ILE A 190 -21.38 12.12 -2.61
N ASP A 191 -22.64 11.86 -2.30
CA ASP A 191 -23.23 12.03 -0.95
C ASP A 191 -24.03 10.77 -0.57
N PRO A 192 -23.32 9.68 -0.18
CA PRO A 192 -23.95 8.41 0.08
C PRO A 192 -24.76 8.43 1.36
N THR A 193 -25.98 7.89 1.29
CA THR A 193 -26.86 7.72 2.45
C THR A 193 -26.37 6.53 3.28
N PRO A 194 -26.09 6.70 4.59
CA PRO A 194 -25.69 5.59 5.44
C PRO A 194 -26.85 4.58 5.64
N LEU A 195 -26.51 3.29 5.74
CA LEU A 195 -27.47 2.22 6.06
C LEU A 195 -28.04 2.39 7.46
N GLU A 196 -27.20 2.82 8.39
CA GLU A 196 -27.60 3.21 9.74
C GLU A 196 -27.26 4.68 10.01
N LYS A 197 -28.10 5.37 10.78
CA LYS A 197 -27.92 6.79 11.15
C LYS A 197 -26.60 7.08 11.90
N GLN A 198 -25.91 6.06 12.40
CA GLN A 198 -24.70 6.17 13.21
C GLN A 198 -23.46 5.58 12.53
N ALA A 199 -23.53 5.23 11.25
CA ALA A 199 -22.36 4.70 10.53
C ALA A 199 -21.21 5.74 10.49
N PRO A 200 -20.00 5.41 10.95
CA PRO A 200 -18.88 6.35 10.91
C PRO A 200 -18.52 6.71 9.47
N PRO A 201 -18.28 8.00 9.15
CA PRO A 201 -17.95 8.46 7.80
C PRO A 201 -16.73 7.76 7.17
N ARG A 202 -15.82 7.27 8.02
CA ARG A 202 -14.55 6.63 7.61
C ARG A 202 -14.70 5.26 6.93
N TRP A 203 -15.89 4.67 6.90
CA TRP A 203 -16.10 3.30 6.41
C TRP A 203 -16.73 3.26 5.01
N LYS A 204 -16.58 4.32 4.24
CA LYS A 204 -16.96 4.31 2.82
C LYS A 204 -16.10 3.38 1.98
N ARG A 205 -14.92 3.03 2.48
CA ARG A 205 -13.91 2.23 1.79
C ARG A 205 -13.51 1.02 2.62
N PHE A 206 -13.45 -0.13 1.98
CA PHE A 206 -12.89 -1.37 2.52
C PHE A 206 -11.67 -1.77 1.68
N ILE A 207 -10.59 -2.16 2.35
CA ILE A 207 -9.38 -2.69 1.71
C ILE A 207 -9.02 -3.99 2.41
N SER A 208 -8.84 -5.07 1.64
CA SER A 208 -8.38 -6.35 2.18
C SER A 208 -6.87 -6.37 2.40
N GLN A 209 -6.40 -7.35 3.15
CA GLN A 209 -5.00 -7.76 3.09
C GLN A 209 -4.71 -8.45 1.74
N PRO A 210 -3.44 -8.51 1.27
CA PRO A 210 -3.08 -9.34 0.14
C PRO A 210 -3.32 -10.82 0.40
N PHE A 211 -3.83 -11.54 -0.60
CA PHE A 211 -4.15 -12.98 -0.54
C PHE A 211 -3.93 -13.65 -1.91
N ALA A 212 -3.87 -14.99 -1.95
CA ALA A 212 -3.64 -15.78 -3.18
C ALA A 212 -4.80 -16.74 -3.49
N ASP A 213 -5.99 -16.48 -2.95
CA ASP A 213 -7.18 -17.31 -3.15
C ASP A 213 -7.82 -17.07 -4.53
N THR A 214 -8.86 -17.85 -4.86
CA THR A 214 -9.69 -17.72 -6.07
C THR A 214 -11.04 -17.09 -5.79
N SER A 215 -11.30 -16.74 -4.52
CA SER A 215 -12.59 -16.18 -4.11
C SER A 215 -12.46 -15.33 -2.85
N TYR A 216 -13.42 -14.43 -2.65
CA TYR A 216 -13.51 -13.62 -1.44
C TYR A 216 -14.98 -13.34 -1.10
N THR A 217 -15.31 -13.37 0.19
CA THR A 217 -16.66 -13.07 0.66
C THR A 217 -16.69 -11.72 1.35
N ILE A 218 -17.40 -10.75 0.76
CA ILE A 218 -17.69 -9.48 1.40
C ILE A 218 -18.88 -9.69 2.35
N LEU A 219 -18.63 -9.38 3.62
CA LEU A 219 -19.67 -9.49 4.64
C LEU A 219 -20.55 -8.23 4.64
N PRO A 220 -21.85 -8.33 5.03
CA PRO A 220 -22.72 -7.16 5.15
C PRO A 220 -22.18 -6.08 6.11
N THR A 221 -21.31 -6.44 7.06
CA THR A 221 -20.63 -5.51 7.96
C THR A 221 -19.57 -4.64 7.28
N ASN A 222 -19.11 -5.02 6.08
CA ASN A 222 -18.16 -4.24 5.30
C ASN A 222 -18.83 -3.14 4.48
N VAL A 223 -20.17 -3.18 4.33
CA VAL A 223 -20.95 -2.18 3.59
C VAL A 223 -21.74 -1.32 4.57
N THR A 224 -21.61 -0.01 4.41
CA THR A 224 -22.13 0.96 5.40
C THR A 224 -23.06 2.01 4.78
N HIS A 225 -23.15 2.11 3.46
CA HIS A 225 -23.95 3.11 2.75
C HIS A 225 -24.75 2.49 1.62
N PHE A 226 -25.84 3.14 1.25
CA PHE A 226 -26.58 2.84 0.03
C PHE A 226 -25.84 3.37 -1.21
N GLY A 227 -26.27 2.92 -2.39
CA GLY A 227 -25.73 3.34 -3.68
C GLY A 227 -24.77 2.33 -4.29
N ARG A 228 -24.04 2.81 -5.30
CA ARG A 228 -23.10 1.99 -6.06
C ARG A 228 -21.79 1.82 -5.30
N HIS A 229 -21.35 0.57 -5.24
CA HIS A 229 -20.03 0.18 -4.74
C HIS A 229 -19.23 -0.42 -5.89
N ASP A 230 -18.08 0.15 -6.18
CA ASP A 230 -17.12 -0.45 -7.10
C ASP A 230 -16.15 -1.33 -6.29
N ILE A 231 -16.07 -2.58 -6.69
CA ILE A 231 -15.21 -3.59 -6.08
C ILE A 231 -14.11 -3.88 -7.08
N VAL A 232 -12.89 -3.49 -6.74
CA VAL A 232 -11.71 -3.59 -7.58
C VAL A 232 -10.82 -4.71 -7.05
N LEU A 233 -10.54 -5.71 -7.87
CA LEU A 233 -9.57 -6.75 -7.60
C LEU A 233 -8.25 -6.35 -8.25
N PHE A 234 -7.24 -6.03 -7.45
CA PHE A 234 -5.90 -5.70 -7.91
C PHE A 234 -5.01 -6.95 -7.92
N HIS A 235 -4.35 -7.22 -9.04
CA HIS A 235 -3.20 -8.11 -9.10
C HIS A 235 -1.96 -7.34 -8.64
N VAL A 236 -1.23 -7.90 -7.68
CA VAL A 236 -0.06 -7.28 -7.06
C VAL A 236 1.19 -8.16 -7.16
N GLN A 237 2.34 -7.50 -7.24
CA GLN A 237 3.62 -8.17 -7.24
C GLN A 237 3.99 -8.67 -5.84
N THR A 238 4.83 -9.70 -5.77
CA THR A 238 5.32 -10.28 -4.49
C THR A 238 5.99 -9.22 -3.61
N ASP A 239 6.71 -8.27 -4.20
CA ASP A 239 7.35 -7.17 -3.47
C ASP A 239 6.36 -6.35 -2.65
N TYR A 240 5.17 -6.07 -3.20
CA TYR A 240 4.10 -5.36 -2.47
C TYR A 240 3.61 -6.17 -1.27
N VAL A 241 3.49 -7.49 -1.42
CA VAL A 241 3.07 -8.38 -0.32
C VAL A 241 4.12 -8.38 0.79
N LEU A 242 5.41 -8.44 0.43
CA LEU A 242 6.51 -8.39 1.39
C LEU A 242 6.53 -7.06 2.16
N LEU A 243 6.31 -5.93 1.47
CA LEU A 243 6.17 -4.63 2.12
C LEU A 243 4.99 -4.62 3.10
N TYR A 244 3.83 -5.11 2.67
CA TYR A 244 2.64 -5.18 3.54
C TYR A 244 2.90 -6.02 4.79
N GLN A 245 3.52 -7.19 4.64
CA GLN A 245 3.86 -8.08 5.76
C GLN A 245 4.89 -7.46 6.70
N SER A 246 5.91 -6.79 6.17
CA SER A 246 6.94 -6.13 6.98
C SER A 246 6.40 -4.93 7.78
N SER A 247 5.41 -4.22 7.23
CA SER A 247 4.77 -3.07 7.90
C SER A 247 3.86 -3.47 9.07
N GLY A 248 3.40 -4.74 9.11
CA GLY A 248 2.55 -5.29 10.16
C GLY A 248 3.29 -5.94 11.33
N GLN A 249 4.63 -5.90 11.33
CA GLN A 249 5.44 -6.54 12.37
C GLN A 249 5.39 -5.77 13.70
N ASP A 250 5.49 -6.51 14.81
CA ASP A 250 5.54 -5.93 16.16
C ASP A 250 6.84 -5.11 16.33
N SER A 251 6.75 -3.99 17.03
CA SER A 251 7.88 -3.10 17.36
C SER A 251 9.02 -3.79 18.13
N ARG A 252 8.83 -5.04 18.54
CA ARG A 252 9.88 -5.91 19.14
C ARG A 252 10.77 -6.58 18.11
N ASP A 253 10.30 -6.73 16.86
CA ASP A 253 11.07 -7.24 15.74
C ASP A 253 11.63 -6.02 14.98
N LEU A 254 12.84 -5.58 15.32
CA LEU A 254 13.55 -4.45 14.71
C LEU A 254 14.02 -4.78 13.28
N ASN A 255 13.15 -5.30 12.45
CA ASN A 255 13.46 -5.54 11.05
C ASN A 255 13.12 -4.28 10.22
N GLU A 256 14.04 -3.88 9.36
CA GLU A 256 13.77 -2.83 8.38
C GLU A 256 12.59 -3.23 7.49
N PRO A 257 11.66 -2.30 7.19
CA PRO A 257 10.60 -2.56 6.22
C PRO A 257 11.17 -3.03 4.89
N TYR A 258 10.48 -3.97 4.25
CA TYR A 258 10.89 -4.43 2.92
C TYR A 258 10.98 -3.27 1.94
N SER A 259 12.04 -3.24 1.13
CA SER A 259 12.27 -2.23 0.09
C SER A 259 12.78 -2.90 -1.18
N ASN A 260 12.25 -2.49 -2.34
CA ASN A 260 12.82 -2.85 -3.64
C ASN A 260 13.57 -1.69 -4.30
N ILE A 261 13.86 -0.63 -3.56
CA ILE A 261 14.62 0.53 -4.01
C ILE A 261 16.10 0.34 -3.69
N LYS A 262 16.95 0.26 -4.69
CA LYS A 262 18.41 0.25 -4.51
C LYS A 262 18.90 1.66 -4.27
N GLY A 263 19.66 1.88 -3.21
CA GLY A 263 20.19 3.19 -2.81
C GLY A 263 19.25 4.04 -1.98
N GLY A 264 18.11 3.47 -1.52
CA GLY A 264 17.13 4.14 -0.68
C GLY A 264 16.12 3.16 -0.12
N LEU A 265 15.01 3.66 0.41
CA LEU A 265 13.93 2.89 1.00
C LEU A 265 12.64 3.03 0.19
N GLY A 266 11.70 2.13 0.41
CA GLY A 266 10.35 2.22 -0.14
C GLY A 266 10.04 1.24 -1.26
N MET A 267 9.11 1.62 -2.14
CA MET A 267 8.54 0.70 -3.11
C MET A 267 8.29 1.36 -4.47
N PHE A 268 8.70 0.68 -5.53
CA PHE A 268 8.24 0.91 -6.88
C PHE A 268 7.54 -0.36 -7.39
N THR A 269 6.25 -0.26 -7.71
CA THR A 269 5.47 -1.41 -8.18
C THR A 269 4.38 -1.00 -9.16
N ALA A 270 3.96 -1.95 -9.99
CA ALA A 270 2.88 -1.79 -10.95
C ALA A 270 1.67 -2.63 -10.54
N PHE A 271 0.49 -2.11 -10.84
CA PHE A 271 -0.79 -2.76 -10.58
C PHE A 271 -1.59 -2.92 -11.88
N ASN A 272 -2.35 -3.99 -11.94
CA ASN A 272 -3.44 -4.15 -12.88
C ASN A 272 -4.67 -4.63 -12.14
N SER A 273 -5.86 -4.31 -12.62
CA SER A 273 -7.09 -4.59 -11.88
C SER A 273 -8.26 -4.91 -12.80
N ASP A 274 -9.25 -5.57 -12.24
CA ASP A 274 -10.59 -5.68 -12.77
C ASP A 274 -11.62 -5.15 -11.77
N THR A 275 -12.77 -4.72 -12.26
CA THR A 275 -13.79 -4.07 -11.43
C THR A 275 -15.16 -4.65 -11.69
N VAL A 276 -15.88 -4.97 -10.62
CA VAL A 276 -17.31 -5.25 -10.64
C VAL A 276 -18.05 -4.23 -9.79
N SER A 277 -19.29 -3.93 -10.14
CA SER A 277 -20.13 -2.99 -9.38
C SER A 277 -21.28 -3.72 -8.72
N VAL A 278 -21.56 -3.40 -7.46
CA VAL A 278 -22.71 -3.89 -6.72
C VAL A 278 -23.51 -2.70 -6.17
N TYR A 279 -24.82 -2.75 -6.31
CA TYR A 279 -25.73 -1.71 -5.86
C TYR A 279 -26.40 -2.11 -4.55
N LEU A 280 -26.31 -1.28 -3.52
CA LEU A 280 -27.12 -1.42 -2.31
C LEU A 280 -28.37 -0.56 -2.41
N VAL A 281 -29.52 -1.20 -2.45
CA VAL A 281 -30.81 -0.55 -2.70
C VAL A 281 -31.75 -0.79 -1.52
N LYS A 282 -32.44 0.26 -1.08
CA LYS A 282 -33.47 0.12 -0.04
C LYS A 282 -34.63 -0.73 -0.58
N LYS A 283 -34.99 -1.78 0.15
CA LYS A 283 -36.16 -2.59 -0.17
C LYS A 283 -37.41 -1.77 0.17
N GLU A 284 -38.28 -1.54 -0.81
CA GLU A 284 -39.59 -0.93 -0.56
C GLU A 284 -40.40 -1.86 0.33
N SER A 285 -41.03 -1.29 1.36
CA SER A 285 -42.02 -2.02 2.15
C SER A 285 -43.23 -2.31 1.24
N SER A 286 -43.49 -3.58 0.98
CA SER A 286 -44.77 -3.96 0.39
C SER A 286 -45.88 -3.64 1.41
N ASP A 287 -46.72 -2.68 1.09
CA ASP A 287 -47.93 -2.37 1.85
C ASP A 287 -48.86 -3.61 1.96
#